data_1c1d4d331ad44fd937a1d493e5036451
#
_entry.id   1c1d4d331ad44fd937a1d493e5036451
#
_cell.length_a   1.000
_cell.length_b   1.000
_cell.length_c   1.000
_cell.angle_alpha   90.00
_cell.angle_beta   90.00
_cell.angle_gamma   90.00
#
_symmetry.space_group_name_H-M   'P 1'
#
loop_
_entity.id
_entity.type
_entity.pdbx_description
1 polymer ?
#
loop_
_entity_poly.entity_id
_entity_poly.type
_entity_poly.pdbx_seq_one_letter_code
_entity_poly.pdbx_strand_id
1 'polypeptide(L)'
;MKKTVSFCLAALFILSCCVFSACSNMDSTPGPTEDPAAESPISGTPEPTADASEKHTPEPTGTPEPSAAPEEYIYRIDYSVIPDAIMPVLTEADIEAYFAVMEAFAKYETGVTVEADDGIGNIYELLDLCFPVFFADVYDSSLTITENSISWSYNVDAEEHYRLIGEFEDIVLEKLDIVLNGEAKDSNELLKALVLYRRMTTEMIYDYPSQYHYLGEYTISESQYMNHCYDALTSERGVCWCYARAYAFLLNHIGIEALTVSCDGGIGHHEWTMFFHDGSWFFADPTWDLGGSLSYFGITTVNRESVGYLYEDMRYFAGADHRVSDAFVINDTRFSSLNIGGYGTIDNYDFDYDNNLIVMNCLSYSSSGYGNITVIYDLATYTIADES
;
A
#
# COMPACT_ATOMS: atom_id res chain seq x y z
N MET A 1 14.93 12.67 -35.23
CA MET A 1 14.94 13.90 -34.42
C MET A 1 13.53 14.12 -33.85
N LYS A 2 13.05 13.27 -32.94
CA LYS A 2 11.73 13.41 -32.23
C LYS A 2 11.74 12.78 -30.82
N LYS A 3 12.89 12.68 -30.17
CA LYS A 3 13.01 12.06 -28.82
C LYS A 3 13.49 13.02 -27.72
N THR A 4 13.58 14.31 -27.97
CA THR A 4 14.26 15.24 -27.03
C THR A 4 13.31 16.26 -26.37
N VAL A 5 12.00 16.21 -26.61
CA VAL A 5 11.07 17.23 -26.09
C VAL A 5 10.25 16.71 -24.88
N SER A 6 10.19 15.38 -24.67
CA SER A 6 9.41 14.79 -23.57
C SER A 6 10.08 14.89 -22.19
N PHE A 7 11.40 15.06 -22.13
CA PHE A 7 12.17 15.01 -20.88
C PHE A 7 12.08 16.27 -20.01
N CYS A 8 11.71 17.42 -20.57
CA CYS A 8 11.68 18.68 -19.82
C CYS A 8 10.35 18.97 -19.09
N LEU A 9 9.25 18.33 -19.48
CA LEU A 9 7.94 18.60 -18.84
C LEU A 9 7.72 17.78 -17.57
N ALA A 10 8.22 16.54 -17.50
CA ALA A 10 8.11 15.70 -16.30
C ALA A 10 8.89 16.30 -15.11
N ALA A 11 10.07 16.87 -15.35
CA ALA A 11 10.88 17.49 -14.30
C ALA A 11 10.26 18.78 -13.72
N LEU A 12 9.42 19.48 -14.49
CA LEU A 12 8.77 20.73 -14.04
C LEU A 12 7.54 20.47 -13.16
N PHE A 13 6.85 19.33 -13.32
CA PHE A 13 5.67 19.03 -12.52
C PHE A 13 6.04 18.43 -11.16
N ILE A 14 7.13 17.66 -11.08
CA ILE A 14 7.65 17.14 -9.79
C ILE A 14 8.10 18.31 -8.89
N LEU A 15 8.62 19.40 -9.44
CA LEU A 15 8.95 20.61 -8.67
C LEU A 15 7.70 21.39 -8.21
N SER A 16 6.55 21.27 -8.90
CA SER A 16 5.33 21.99 -8.54
C SER A 16 4.63 21.39 -7.32
N CYS A 17 4.66 20.07 -7.13
CA CYS A 17 4.08 19.44 -5.94
C CYS A 17 4.92 19.68 -4.67
N CYS A 18 6.23 19.91 -4.79
CA CYS A 18 7.10 20.22 -3.65
C CYS A 18 7.01 21.68 -3.18
N VAL A 19 6.48 22.61 -3.99
CA VAL A 19 6.46 24.05 -3.66
C VAL A 19 5.27 24.44 -2.79
N PHE A 20 4.21 23.65 -2.71
CA PHE A 20 3.03 23.97 -1.88
C PHE A 20 3.15 23.54 -0.41
N SER A 21 4.18 22.76 -0.03
CA SER A 21 4.38 22.33 1.38
C SER A 21 5.49 23.08 2.12
N ALA A 22 6.13 24.09 1.54
CA ALA A 22 7.31 24.76 2.09
C ALA A 22 7.15 26.27 2.29
N CYS A 23 6.03 26.71 2.84
CA CYS A 23 5.86 28.10 3.29
C CYS A 23 5.35 28.19 4.73
N SER A 24 6.15 27.71 5.67
CA SER A 24 6.16 28.26 7.03
C SER A 24 7.45 27.83 7.74
N ASN A 25 8.42 28.70 7.75
CA ASN A 25 9.37 29.04 8.81
C ASN A 25 10.68 29.53 8.21
N MET A 26 10.76 30.82 7.98
CA MET A 26 12.03 31.56 7.96
C MET A 26 12.18 32.18 9.35
N ASP A 27 13.14 31.75 10.13
CA ASP A 27 14.14 32.62 10.71
C ASP A 27 15.24 31.84 11.44
N SER A 28 16.45 32.42 11.33
CA SER A 28 17.67 32.22 12.14
C SER A 28 18.65 31.13 11.72
N THR A 29 19.60 31.55 10.89
CA THR A 29 20.97 31.01 10.81
C THR A 29 21.78 31.35 12.08
N PRO A 30 22.68 30.49 12.51
CA PRO A 30 24.09 30.88 12.61
C PRO A 30 25.06 29.89 11.94
N GLY A 31 26.14 30.47 11.45
CA GLY A 31 27.18 29.89 10.64
C GLY A 31 28.16 28.94 11.36
N PRO A 32 29.22 28.50 10.67
CA PRO A 32 29.96 27.30 10.97
C PRO A 32 31.02 27.51 12.06
N THR A 33 31.17 26.51 12.93
CA THR A 33 32.35 26.38 13.80
C THR A 33 33.10 25.09 13.53
N GLU A 34 34.38 25.28 13.51
CA GLU A 34 35.48 24.41 13.13
C GLU A 34 35.61 23.13 13.96
N ASP A 35 36.18 22.12 13.31
CA ASP A 35 36.77 20.89 13.85
C ASP A 35 37.84 21.18 14.91
N PRO A 36 38.06 20.31 15.86
CA PRO A 36 39.41 19.97 16.28
C PRO A 36 39.74 18.48 16.34
N ALA A 37 40.73 18.16 15.52
CA ALA A 37 41.86 17.27 15.69
C ALA A 37 41.79 16.05 16.64
N ALA A 38 42.24 14.96 16.01
CA ALA A 38 42.71 13.69 16.53
C ALA A 38 43.68 13.75 17.74
N GLU A 39 43.50 12.84 18.66
CA GLU A 39 44.58 12.25 19.43
C GLU A 39 44.36 10.75 19.68
N SER A 40 45.33 9.94 19.27
CA SER A 40 45.58 8.54 19.63
C SER A 40 46.76 8.48 20.62
N PRO A 41 47.25 7.33 21.07
CA PRO A 41 46.66 6.28 21.91
C PRO A 41 47.49 6.10 23.21
N ILE A 42 46.93 5.45 24.21
CA ILE A 42 47.75 4.94 25.35
C ILE A 42 47.56 3.43 25.51
N SER A 43 48.66 2.74 25.26
CA SER A 43 48.97 1.35 25.56
C SER A 43 49.05 1.11 27.06
N GLY A 44 48.49 0.01 27.52
CA GLY A 44 48.69 -0.47 28.89
C GLY A 44 48.14 -1.88 29.05
N THR A 45 49.03 -2.86 28.85
CA THR A 45 48.86 -4.27 29.20
C THR A 45 49.16 -4.47 30.69
N PRO A 46 48.36 -5.20 31.44
CA PRO A 46 48.82 -5.92 32.61
C PRO A 46 48.84 -7.41 32.40
N GLU A 47 49.93 -8.02 32.86
CA GLU A 47 50.32 -9.42 32.89
C GLU A 47 49.41 -10.25 33.84
N PRO A 48 49.30 -11.58 33.66
CA PRO A 48 48.36 -12.42 34.38
C PRO A 48 48.96 -12.99 35.66
N THR A 49 48.24 -12.88 36.77
CA THR A 49 48.48 -13.69 37.96
C THR A 49 47.61 -14.95 37.93
N ALA A 50 48.27 -16.10 37.92
CA ALA A 50 47.65 -17.40 38.09
C ALA A 50 47.21 -17.63 39.50
N ASP A 51 45.97 -18.02 39.73
CA ASP A 51 45.62 -18.80 40.92
C ASP A 51 44.70 -19.94 40.51
N ALA A 52 45.07 -21.15 40.95
CA ALA A 52 44.42 -22.40 40.62
C ALA A 52 43.25 -22.64 41.59
N SER A 53 42.06 -22.75 41.07
CA SER A 53 40.95 -23.31 41.79
C SER A 53 40.16 -24.27 40.91
N GLU A 54 39.81 -25.39 41.45
CA GLU A 54 39.35 -26.64 40.89
C GLU A 54 38.16 -26.53 39.93
N LYS A 55 38.28 -27.21 38.76
CA LYS A 55 37.24 -27.45 37.81
C LYS A 55 36.13 -28.32 38.38
N HIS A 56 34.98 -27.74 38.68
CA HIS A 56 33.70 -28.44 38.50
C HIS A 56 33.25 -28.21 37.07
N THR A 57 33.32 -29.25 36.27
CA THR A 57 32.68 -29.30 34.96
C THR A 57 31.18 -29.52 35.20
N PRO A 58 30.27 -28.58 34.87
CA PRO A 58 28.87 -28.89 34.82
C PRO A 58 28.65 -29.84 33.62
N GLU A 59 27.88 -30.90 33.87
CA GLU A 59 27.34 -31.75 32.84
C GLU A 59 26.65 -30.87 31.78
N PRO A 60 26.80 -31.15 30.48
CA PRO A 60 26.10 -30.38 29.45
C PRO A 60 24.60 -30.61 29.67
N THR A 61 23.90 -29.62 30.16
CA THR A 61 22.45 -29.50 29.99
C THR A 61 22.19 -29.60 28.53
N GLY A 62 21.46 -30.67 28.14
CA GLY A 62 21.11 -30.93 26.75
C GLY A 62 20.55 -29.64 26.13
N THR A 63 21.12 -29.30 25.00
CA THR A 63 20.55 -28.28 24.12
C THR A 63 19.08 -28.62 23.94
N PRO A 64 18.13 -27.71 24.21
CA PRO A 64 16.74 -28.01 23.89
C PRO A 64 16.69 -28.37 22.41
N GLU A 65 16.11 -29.55 22.12
CA GLU A 65 15.82 -29.97 20.76
C GLU A 65 15.01 -28.83 20.12
N PRO A 66 15.40 -28.30 18.93
CA PRO A 66 14.61 -27.29 18.28
C PRO A 66 13.19 -27.80 18.15
N SER A 67 12.23 -27.03 18.62
CA SER A 67 10.81 -27.31 18.40
C SER A 67 10.63 -27.48 16.90
N ALA A 68 10.15 -28.65 16.46
CA ALA A 68 9.86 -28.85 15.06
C ALA A 68 8.92 -27.74 14.60
N ALA A 69 9.25 -27.09 13.48
CA ALA A 69 8.34 -26.16 12.83
C ALA A 69 6.99 -26.84 12.63
N PRO A 70 5.86 -26.14 12.72
CA PRO A 70 4.55 -26.71 12.45
C PRO A 70 4.55 -27.37 11.05
N GLU A 71 3.86 -28.49 10.88
CA GLU A 71 3.77 -29.17 9.59
C GLU A 71 3.05 -28.30 8.55
N GLU A 72 2.18 -27.37 9.00
CA GLU A 72 1.39 -26.48 8.15
C GLU A 72 0.99 -25.24 8.97
N TYR A 73 1.04 -24.06 8.35
CA TYR A 73 0.53 -22.82 8.94
C TYR A 73 -0.98 -22.70 8.73
N ILE A 74 -1.71 -22.27 9.75
CA ILE A 74 -3.15 -22.01 9.68
C ILE A 74 -3.36 -20.50 9.61
N TYR A 75 -3.80 -20.00 8.46
CA TYR A 75 -4.07 -18.58 8.25
C TYR A 75 -5.19 -18.06 9.14
N ARG A 76 -5.03 -16.87 9.67
CA ARG A 76 -6.03 -16.15 10.48
C ARG A 76 -6.83 -15.16 9.64
N ILE A 77 -6.32 -14.82 8.47
CA ILE A 77 -6.96 -13.98 7.45
C ILE A 77 -7.54 -14.89 6.38
N ASP A 78 -8.73 -14.58 5.92
CA ASP A 78 -9.36 -15.29 4.80
C ASP A 78 -8.82 -14.82 3.46
N TYR A 79 -7.73 -15.40 3.00
CA TYR A 79 -7.15 -15.11 1.69
C TYR A 79 -7.95 -15.71 0.52
N SER A 80 -9.08 -16.39 0.75
CA SER A 80 -9.96 -16.84 -0.33
C SER A 80 -10.84 -15.71 -0.91
N VAL A 81 -10.75 -14.51 -0.36
CA VAL A 81 -11.49 -13.33 -0.82
C VAL A 81 -10.89 -12.83 -2.13
N ILE A 82 -11.47 -13.25 -3.25
CA ILE A 82 -11.15 -12.77 -4.60
C ILE A 82 -12.30 -11.86 -5.05
N PRO A 83 -12.05 -10.63 -5.55
CA PRO A 83 -13.11 -9.74 -6.04
C PRO A 83 -13.89 -10.38 -7.21
N ASP A 84 -15.22 -10.31 -7.15
CA ASP A 84 -16.09 -10.86 -8.21
C ASP A 84 -15.80 -10.23 -9.58
N ALA A 85 -15.42 -8.96 -9.60
CA ALA A 85 -15.17 -8.20 -10.84
C ALA A 85 -13.94 -8.68 -11.63
N ILE A 86 -12.99 -9.40 -11.01
CA ILE A 86 -11.86 -10.00 -11.75
C ILE A 86 -12.13 -11.45 -12.18
N MET A 87 -13.15 -12.10 -11.62
CA MET A 87 -13.47 -13.49 -12.00
C MET A 87 -13.63 -13.72 -13.50
N PRO A 88 -14.23 -12.77 -14.29
CA PRO A 88 -14.36 -12.94 -15.74
C PRO A 88 -13.04 -12.94 -16.52
N VAL A 89 -11.95 -12.45 -15.94
CA VAL A 89 -10.64 -12.35 -16.59
C VAL A 89 -9.64 -13.39 -16.07
N LEU A 90 -9.99 -14.13 -15.03
CA LEU A 90 -9.21 -15.26 -14.52
C LEU A 90 -9.55 -16.54 -15.28
N THR A 91 -8.52 -17.33 -15.57
CA THR A 91 -8.69 -18.70 -16.08
C THR A 91 -8.95 -19.66 -14.92
N GLU A 92 -9.44 -20.86 -15.22
CA GLU A 92 -9.54 -21.94 -14.22
C GLU A 92 -8.13 -22.27 -13.65
N ALA A 93 -7.10 -22.21 -14.53
CA ALA A 93 -5.71 -22.39 -14.13
C ALA A 93 -5.20 -21.32 -13.13
N ASP A 94 -5.56 -20.06 -13.32
CA ASP A 94 -5.20 -18.97 -12.39
C ASP A 94 -5.77 -19.25 -10.99
N ILE A 95 -7.04 -19.65 -10.91
CA ILE A 95 -7.74 -19.91 -9.65
C ILE A 95 -7.16 -21.16 -8.97
N GLU A 96 -6.96 -22.27 -9.72
CA GLU A 96 -6.35 -23.49 -9.20
C GLU A 96 -4.94 -23.21 -8.68
N ALA A 97 -4.13 -22.49 -9.47
CA ALA A 97 -2.78 -22.13 -9.09
C ALA A 97 -2.75 -21.26 -7.83
N TYR A 98 -3.66 -20.31 -7.70
CA TYR A 98 -3.76 -19.43 -6.54
C TYR A 98 -3.95 -20.22 -5.23
N PHE A 99 -4.94 -21.11 -5.19
CA PHE A 99 -5.18 -21.93 -4.01
C PHE A 99 -4.07 -22.94 -3.76
N ALA A 100 -3.49 -23.51 -4.82
CA ALA A 100 -2.35 -24.42 -4.69
C ALA A 100 -1.12 -23.70 -4.11
N VAL A 101 -0.84 -22.44 -4.52
CA VAL A 101 0.24 -21.62 -3.96
C VAL A 101 -0.02 -21.34 -2.48
N MET A 102 -1.23 -20.95 -2.09
CA MET A 102 -1.58 -20.70 -0.69
C MET A 102 -1.33 -21.94 0.17
N GLU A 103 -1.75 -23.13 -0.30
CA GLU A 103 -1.55 -24.38 0.41
C GLU A 103 -0.07 -24.76 0.51
N ALA A 104 0.70 -24.65 -0.58
CA ALA A 104 2.12 -24.93 -0.62
C ALA A 104 2.94 -23.95 0.25
N PHE A 105 2.55 -22.67 0.25
CA PHE A 105 3.18 -21.64 1.08
C PHE A 105 2.95 -21.89 2.58
N ALA A 106 1.73 -22.31 2.97
CA ALA A 106 1.43 -22.73 4.35
C ALA A 106 2.28 -23.93 4.83
N LYS A 107 2.79 -24.74 3.89
CA LYS A 107 3.61 -25.94 4.17
C LYS A 107 5.11 -25.70 3.96
N TYR A 108 5.52 -24.48 3.66
CA TYR A 108 6.91 -24.15 3.31
C TYR A 108 7.41 -24.94 2.09
N GLU A 109 6.55 -25.23 1.12
CA GLU A 109 6.91 -25.85 -0.16
C GLU A 109 7.35 -24.77 -1.16
N THR A 110 8.10 -25.16 -2.20
CA THR A 110 8.78 -24.21 -3.11
C THR A 110 8.19 -24.20 -4.51
N GLY A 111 6.99 -24.71 -4.70
CA GLY A 111 6.33 -24.67 -6.01
C GLY A 111 5.12 -25.56 -6.14
N VAL A 112 4.35 -25.29 -7.17
CA VAL A 112 3.12 -26.01 -7.53
C VAL A 112 3.06 -26.26 -9.02
N THR A 113 2.31 -27.26 -9.43
CA THR A 113 1.99 -27.54 -10.83
C THR A 113 0.49 -27.74 -10.93
N VAL A 114 -0.14 -27.11 -11.92
CA VAL A 114 -1.57 -27.24 -12.19
C VAL A 114 -1.79 -27.95 -13.52
N GLU A 115 -2.86 -28.70 -13.63
CA GLU A 115 -3.26 -29.42 -14.83
C GLU A 115 -4.44 -28.71 -15.49
N ALA A 116 -4.19 -27.57 -16.14
CA ALA A 116 -5.23 -26.82 -16.84
C ALA A 116 -4.81 -26.49 -18.27
N ASP A 117 -5.77 -26.48 -19.17
CA ASP A 117 -5.55 -26.30 -20.61
C ASP A 117 -5.31 -24.83 -21.00
N ASP A 118 -5.80 -23.89 -20.18
CA ASP A 118 -5.81 -22.45 -20.51
C ASP A 118 -4.52 -21.71 -20.08
N GLY A 119 -3.67 -22.38 -19.29
CA GLY A 119 -2.42 -21.79 -18.79
C GLY A 119 -2.62 -20.74 -17.67
N ILE A 120 -1.54 -20.46 -16.95
CA ILE A 120 -1.49 -19.49 -15.85
C ILE A 120 -1.06 -18.15 -16.43
N GLY A 121 -1.91 -17.12 -16.33
CA GLY A 121 -1.66 -15.79 -16.90
C GLY A 121 -1.65 -14.64 -15.91
N ASN A 122 -2.49 -14.72 -14.86
CA ASN A 122 -2.77 -13.58 -13.96
C ASN A 122 -2.35 -13.84 -12.50
N ILE A 123 -1.58 -14.91 -12.25
CA ILE A 123 -1.30 -15.36 -10.88
C ILE A 123 -0.47 -14.35 -10.08
N TYR A 124 0.46 -13.63 -10.73
CA TYR A 124 1.30 -12.66 -10.03
C TYR A 124 0.45 -11.54 -9.42
N GLU A 125 -0.44 -10.95 -10.22
CA GLU A 125 -1.35 -9.89 -9.78
C GLU A 125 -2.33 -10.40 -8.73
N LEU A 126 -2.77 -11.64 -8.87
CA LEU A 126 -3.68 -12.27 -7.92
C LEU A 126 -3.02 -12.50 -6.56
N LEU A 127 -1.76 -12.94 -6.55
CA LEU A 127 -0.97 -13.09 -5.32
C LEU A 127 -0.75 -11.72 -4.65
N ASP A 128 -0.35 -10.70 -5.41
CA ASP A 128 -0.05 -9.39 -4.82
C ASP A 128 -1.31 -8.65 -4.35
N LEU A 129 -2.45 -8.85 -4.99
CA LEU A 129 -3.72 -8.26 -4.58
C LEU A 129 -4.40 -9.03 -3.42
N CYS A 130 -4.43 -10.37 -3.48
CA CYS A 130 -5.26 -11.19 -2.60
C CYS A 130 -4.48 -12.02 -1.57
N PHE A 131 -3.18 -12.27 -1.81
CA PHE A 131 -2.30 -13.05 -0.94
C PHE A 131 -0.94 -12.37 -0.73
N PRO A 132 -0.92 -11.08 -0.35
CA PRO A 132 0.32 -10.29 -0.31
C PRO A 132 1.39 -10.84 0.64
N VAL A 133 1.02 -11.64 1.64
CA VAL A 133 1.96 -12.30 2.56
C VAL A 133 2.95 -13.23 1.83
N PHE A 134 2.63 -13.66 0.61
CA PHE A 134 3.55 -14.43 -0.24
C PHE A 134 4.90 -13.70 -0.44
N PHE A 135 4.86 -12.38 -0.55
CA PHE A 135 6.04 -11.54 -0.74
C PHE A 135 6.77 -11.16 0.57
N ALA A 136 6.39 -11.77 1.69
CA ALA A 136 7.10 -11.57 2.96
C ALA A 136 8.56 -12.05 2.91
N ASP A 137 8.81 -13.16 2.18
CA ASP A 137 10.11 -13.80 2.09
C ASP A 137 10.39 -14.44 0.71
N VAL A 138 9.53 -14.17 -0.29
CA VAL A 138 9.73 -14.54 -1.69
C VAL A 138 9.99 -13.27 -2.50
N TYR A 139 11.18 -13.15 -3.09
CA TYR A 139 11.52 -12.04 -3.96
C TYR A 139 11.16 -12.33 -5.42
N ASP A 140 10.85 -11.31 -6.19
CA ASP A 140 10.53 -11.42 -7.62
C ASP A 140 11.61 -12.19 -8.40
N SER A 141 12.88 -11.95 -8.09
CA SER A 141 14.01 -12.65 -8.72
C SER A 141 14.04 -14.15 -8.46
N SER A 142 13.36 -14.62 -7.42
CA SER A 142 13.25 -16.04 -7.07
C SER A 142 11.97 -16.70 -7.60
N LEU A 143 11.02 -15.92 -8.10
CA LEU A 143 9.74 -16.40 -8.61
C LEU A 143 9.86 -16.77 -10.09
N THR A 144 9.40 -17.95 -10.45
CA THR A 144 9.30 -18.40 -11.83
C THR A 144 7.90 -18.89 -12.11
N ILE A 145 7.24 -18.26 -13.08
CA ILE A 145 5.90 -18.61 -13.56
C ILE A 145 6.02 -19.14 -14.98
N THR A 146 5.42 -20.28 -15.24
CA THR A 146 5.30 -20.89 -16.56
C THR A 146 3.84 -21.13 -16.89
N GLU A 147 3.55 -21.66 -18.06
CA GLU A 147 2.18 -21.94 -18.49
C GLU A 147 1.38 -22.83 -17.50
N ASN A 148 2.07 -23.72 -16.77
CA ASN A 148 1.42 -24.69 -15.88
C ASN A 148 2.11 -24.90 -14.54
N SER A 149 3.09 -24.09 -14.18
CA SER A 149 3.79 -24.24 -12.91
C SER A 149 4.26 -22.91 -12.36
N ILE A 150 4.32 -22.83 -11.04
CA ILE A 150 4.88 -21.72 -10.28
C ILE A 150 5.91 -22.31 -9.34
N SER A 151 7.10 -21.72 -9.30
CA SER A 151 8.15 -22.10 -8.35
C SER A 151 8.84 -20.88 -7.80
N TRP A 152 9.29 -20.99 -6.56
CA TRP A 152 9.96 -19.91 -5.82
C TRP A 152 11.01 -20.47 -4.87
N SER A 153 11.82 -19.59 -4.31
CA SER A 153 12.70 -19.91 -3.20
C SER A 153 12.50 -18.91 -2.07
N TYR A 154 12.56 -19.41 -0.86
CA TYR A 154 12.48 -18.58 0.35
C TYR A 154 13.82 -17.93 0.68
N ASN A 155 13.78 -16.74 1.24
CA ASN A 155 14.96 -16.01 1.70
C ASN A 155 15.32 -16.31 3.18
N VAL A 156 14.45 -17.03 3.87
CA VAL A 156 14.54 -17.36 5.30
C VAL A 156 14.29 -18.85 5.50
N ASP A 157 14.55 -19.36 6.70
CA ASP A 157 14.18 -20.74 7.07
C ASP A 157 12.69 -20.84 7.46
N ALA A 158 12.21 -22.07 7.68
CA ALA A 158 10.80 -22.33 7.96
C ALA A 158 10.30 -21.67 9.27
N GLU A 159 11.13 -21.56 10.29
CA GLU A 159 10.74 -20.92 11.56
C GLU A 159 10.49 -19.44 11.33
N GLU A 160 11.40 -18.77 10.63
CA GLU A 160 11.28 -17.36 10.29
C GLU A 160 10.15 -17.10 9.30
N HIS A 161 9.93 -17.98 8.31
CA HIS A 161 8.81 -17.93 7.39
C HIS A 161 7.46 -17.86 8.13
N TYR A 162 7.21 -18.78 9.04
CA TYR A 162 5.97 -18.81 9.82
C TYR A 162 5.83 -17.61 10.75
N ARG A 163 6.95 -17.07 11.27
CA ARG A 163 6.96 -15.84 12.05
C ARG A 163 6.53 -14.64 11.21
N LEU A 164 7.06 -14.51 9.99
CA LEU A 164 6.73 -13.41 9.06
C LEU A 164 5.26 -13.44 8.65
N ILE A 165 4.68 -14.63 8.37
CA ILE A 165 3.25 -14.77 8.12
C ILE A 165 2.44 -14.25 9.32
N GLY A 166 2.79 -14.71 10.53
CA GLY A 166 2.10 -14.31 11.75
C GLY A 166 2.16 -12.81 12.01
N GLU A 167 3.30 -12.18 11.81
CA GLU A 167 3.48 -10.74 11.96
C GLU A 167 2.66 -9.94 10.93
N PHE A 168 2.67 -10.38 9.67
CA PHE A 168 1.85 -9.75 8.64
C PHE A 168 0.37 -9.78 9.00
N GLU A 169 -0.13 -10.95 9.42
CA GLU A 169 -1.53 -11.09 9.81
C GLU A 169 -1.88 -10.25 11.05
N ASP A 170 -0.97 -10.13 12.03
CA ASP A 170 -1.15 -9.24 13.19
C ASP A 170 -1.31 -7.79 12.75
N ILE A 171 -0.47 -7.32 11.82
CA ILE A 171 -0.53 -5.97 11.26
C ILE A 171 -1.84 -5.73 10.52
N VAL A 172 -2.25 -6.65 9.65
CA VAL A 172 -3.51 -6.51 8.89
C VAL A 172 -4.72 -6.51 9.84
N LEU A 173 -4.76 -7.42 10.79
CA LEU A 173 -5.84 -7.49 11.78
C LEU A 173 -5.90 -6.23 12.64
N GLU A 174 -4.76 -5.65 13.02
CA GLU A 174 -4.69 -4.36 13.73
C GLU A 174 -5.23 -3.22 12.88
N LYS A 175 -4.86 -3.16 11.59
CA LYS A 175 -5.37 -2.12 10.68
C LYS A 175 -6.88 -2.24 10.45
N LEU A 176 -7.43 -3.44 10.44
CA LEU A 176 -8.86 -3.69 10.27
C LEU A 176 -9.68 -3.56 11.57
N ASP A 177 -9.04 -3.63 12.75
CA ASP A 177 -9.73 -3.69 14.04
C ASP A 177 -10.66 -2.50 14.28
N ILE A 178 -10.26 -1.29 13.88
CA ILE A 178 -11.07 -0.07 14.05
C ILE A 178 -12.43 -0.16 13.33
N VAL A 179 -12.49 -0.85 12.18
CA VAL A 179 -13.71 -0.99 11.35
C VAL A 179 -14.46 -2.29 11.60
N LEU A 180 -13.82 -3.31 12.19
CA LEU A 180 -14.44 -4.58 12.48
C LEU A 180 -14.91 -4.70 13.93
N ASN A 181 -14.14 -4.19 14.89
CA ASN A 181 -14.39 -4.35 16.33
C ASN A 181 -14.36 -3.01 17.09
N GLY A 182 -13.71 -1.99 16.54
CA GLY A 182 -13.47 -0.69 17.17
C GLY A 182 -14.62 0.31 16.99
N GLU A 183 -14.27 1.59 16.97
CA GLU A 183 -15.22 2.70 16.98
C GLU A 183 -16.11 2.74 15.73
N ALA A 184 -15.58 2.34 14.58
CA ALA A 184 -16.30 2.36 13.30
C ALA A 184 -17.08 1.06 12.99
N LYS A 185 -17.15 0.08 13.90
CA LYS A 185 -17.74 -1.26 13.62
C LYS A 185 -19.21 -1.19 13.18
N ASP A 186 -20.00 -0.29 13.76
CA ASP A 186 -21.43 -0.11 13.49
C ASP A 186 -21.71 0.97 12.42
N SER A 187 -20.67 1.61 11.89
CA SER A 187 -20.76 2.59 10.82
C SER A 187 -21.15 1.96 9.49
N ASN A 188 -21.63 2.75 8.54
CA ASN A 188 -21.90 2.29 7.19
C ASN A 188 -20.59 1.93 6.45
N GLU A 189 -20.72 1.18 5.34
CA GLU A 189 -19.57 0.71 4.54
C GLU A 189 -18.69 1.85 4.06
N LEU A 190 -19.29 2.96 3.64
CA LEU A 190 -18.56 4.12 3.12
C LEU A 190 -17.69 4.77 4.19
N LEU A 191 -18.21 4.92 5.42
CA LEU A 191 -17.41 5.46 6.53
C LEU A 191 -16.26 4.51 6.89
N LYS A 192 -16.50 3.20 6.88
CA LYS A 192 -15.43 2.20 7.06
C LYS A 192 -14.34 2.33 5.99
N ALA A 193 -14.73 2.47 4.72
CA ALA A 193 -13.79 2.71 3.63
C ALA A 193 -12.96 3.98 3.86
N LEU A 194 -13.59 5.08 4.26
CA LEU A 194 -12.92 6.35 4.54
C LEU A 194 -11.98 6.28 5.75
N VAL A 195 -12.34 5.53 6.79
CA VAL A 195 -11.46 5.30 7.94
C VAL A 195 -10.18 4.59 7.51
N LEU A 196 -10.28 3.53 6.70
CA LEU A 196 -9.12 2.85 6.14
C LEU A 196 -8.34 3.74 5.19
N TYR A 197 -9.03 4.53 4.35
CA TYR A 197 -8.40 5.51 3.46
C TYR A 197 -7.56 6.54 4.23
N ARG A 198 -8.11 7.09 5.32
CA ARG A 198 -7.40 8.02 6.19
C ARG A 198 -6.11 7.40 6.75
N ARG A 199 -6.17 6.15 7.23
CA ARG A 199 -4.96 5.44 7.69
C ARG A 199 -3.91 5.36 6.59
N MET A 200 -4.30 4.93 5.40
CA MET A 200 -3.39 4.85 4.25
C MET A 200 -2.76 6.21 3.91
N THR A 201 -3.54 7.29 3.94
CA THR A 201 -3.07 8.61 3.53
C THR A 201 -2.30 9.38 4.61
N THR A 202 -2.46 9.02 5.88
CA THR A 202 -1.82 9.72 7.02
C THR A 202 -0.67 8.95 7.66
N GLU A 203 -0.69 7.62 7.61
CA GLU A 203 0.32 6.78 8.24
C GLU A 203 1.46 6.43 7.28
N MET A 204 1.20 6.38 5.97
CA MET A 204 2.16 5.92 4.97
C MET A 204 3.02 7.03 4.37
N ILE A 205 4.23 6.66 3.94
CA ILE A 205 5.23 7.54 3.35
C ILE A 205 5.58 7.05 1.95
N TYR A 206 5.59 7.96 0.96
CA TYR A 206 5.99 7.63 -0.40
C TYR A 206 7.46 7.27 -0.51
N ASP A 207 7.76 6.12 -1.14
CA ASP A 207 9.12 5.61 -1.27
C ASP A 207 9.79 6.03 -2.59
N TYR A 208 10.31 7.26 -2.62
CA TYR A 208 11.04 7.79 -3.78
C TYR A 208 12.23 6.92 -4.23
N PRO A 209 13.05 6.29 -3.36
CA PRO A 209 14.09 5.37 -3.78
C PRO A 209 13.58 4.24 -4.66
N SER A 210 12.44 3.61 -4.31
CA SER A 210 11.82 2.56 -5.12
C SER A 210 11.30 3.09 -6.45
N GLN A 211 10.68 4.28 -6.48
CA GLN A 211 10.27 4.92 -7.72
C GLN A 211 11.46 5.17 -8.66
N TYR A 212 12.55 5.73 -8.15
CA TYR A 212 13.76 5.98 -8.95
C TYR A 212 14.43 4.68 -9.40
N HIS A 213 14.36 3.62 -8.60
CA HIS A 213 14.82 2.29 -9.01
C HIS A 213 13.99 1.75 -10.18
N TYR A 214 12.67 1.82 -10.10
CA TYR A 214 11.76 1.43 -11.18
C TYR A 214 12.03 2.21 -12.48
N LEU A 215 12.34 3.51 -12.38
CA LEU A 215 12.68 4.34 -13.53
C LEU A 215 14.11 4.08 -14.06
N GLY A 216 14.91 3.23 -13.41
CA GLY A 216 16.29 2.95 -13.77
C GLY A 216 17.27 4.10 -13.46
N GLU A 217 16.86 5.06 -12.65
CA GLU A 217 17.67 6.22 -12.26
C GLU A 217 18.53 5.96 -11.02
N TYR A 218 18.16 4.96 -10.22
CA TYR A 218 18.82 4.59 -8.98
C TYR A 218 18.83 3.06 -8.81
N THR A 219 19.82 2.51 -8.11
CA THR A 219 19.89 1.08 -7.83
C THR A 219 19.85 0.85 -6.33
N ILE A 220 18.87 0.07 -5.88
CA ILE A 220 18.74 -0.44 -4.51
C ILE A 220 18.76 -1.96 -4.52
N SER A 221 18.99 -2.58 -3.37
CA SER A 221 18.85 -4.03 -3.23
C SER A 221 17.39 -4.43 -3.29
N GLU A 222 17.13 -5.68 -3.67
CA GLU A 222 15.77 -6.23 -3.71
C GLU A 222 15.06 -6.11 -2.35
N SER A 223 15.78 -6.35 -1.26
CA SER A 223 15.25 -6.18 0.11
C SER A 223 14.94 -4.73 0.53
N GLN A 224 15.31 -3.74 -0.29
CA GLN A 224 14.99 -2.32 -0.09
C GLN A 224 13.95 -1.81 -1.08
N TYR A 225 13.59 -2.64 -2.06
CA TYR A 225 12.65 -2.26 -3.11
C TYR A 225 11.21 -2.50 -2.65
N MET A 226 10.52 -1.42 -2.30
CA MET A 226 9.11 -1.45 -1.93
C MET A 226 8.27 -1.59 -3.19
N ASN A 227 7.79 -2.79 -3.47
CA ASN A 227 7.15 -3.16 -4.74
C ASN A 227 5.78 -3.81 -4.58
N HIS A 228 5.44 -4.28 -3.38
CA HIS A 228 4.25 -5.10 -3.14
C HIS A 228 3.26 -4.46 -2.18
N CYS A 229 2.03 -4.97 -2.21
CA CYS A 229 1.02 -4.72 -1.19
C CYS A 229 1.57 -5.02 0.22
N TYR A 230 2.32 -6.11 0.37
CA TYR A 230 3.01 -6.49 1.61
C TYR A 230 3.84 -5.34 2.18
N ASP A 231 4.66 -4.70 1.35
CA ASP A 231 5.55 -3.61 1.77
C ASP A 231 4.79 -2.42 2.33
N ALA A 232 3.73 -2.00 1.63
CA ALA A 232 2.90 -0.88 2.08
C ALA A 232 2.24 -1.17 3.44
N LEU A 233 1.75 -2.39 3.65
CA LEU A 233 1.07 -2.75 4.89
C LEU A 233 2.02 -2.91 6.07
N THR A 234 3.23 -3.46 5.86
CA THR A 234 4.18 -3.80 6.95
C THR A 234 5.16 -2.68 7.27
N SER A 235 5.66 -1.98 6.26
CA SER A 235 6.66 -0.92 6.43
C SER A 235 6.07 0.48 6.41
N GLU A 236 4.76 0.62 6.09
CA GLU A 236 4.07 1.90 5.89
C GLU A 236 4.78 2.77 4.83
N ARG A 237 5.39 2.11 3.86
CA ARG A 237 6.11 2.74 2.75
C ARG A 237 5.80 2.01 1.46
N GLY A 238 5.80 2.75 0.36
CA GLY A 238 5.59 2.18 -0.96
C GLY A 238 5.47 3.24 -2.03
N VAL A 239 5.25 2.78 -3.24
CA VAL A 239 4.94 3.60 -4.40
C VAL A 239 3.46 3.48 -4.75
N CYS A 240 2.98 4.11 -5.81
CA CYS A 240 1.55 4.19 -6.12
C CYS A 240 0.85 2.82 -6.20
N TRP A 241 1.45 1.83 -6.83
CA TRP A 241 0.85 0.49 -6.92
C TRP A 241 0.82 -0.26 -5.58
N CYS A 242 1.80 -0.06 -4.70
CA CYS A 242 1.77 -0.63 -3.34
C CYS A 242 0.57 -0.09 -2.55
N TYR A 243 0.32 1.23 -2.62
CA TYR A 243 -0.82 1.88 -1.98
C TYR A 243 -2.15 1.43 -2.56
N ALA A 244 -2.25 1.37 -3.89
CA ALA A 244 -3.46 0.97 -4.58
C ALA A 244 -3.88 -0.45 -4.19
N ARG A 245 -2.94 -1.39 -4.19
CA ARG A 245 -3.16 -2.80 -3.83
C ARG A 245 -3.47 -2.96 -2.35
N ALA A 246 -2.73 -2.27 -1.47
CA ALA A 246 -2.97 -2.35 -0.04
C ALA A 246 -4.36 -1.82 0.34
N TYR A 247 -4.80 -0.72 -0.26
CA TYR A 247 -6.13 -0.20 -0.01
C TYR A 247 -7.23 -1.12 -0.57
N ALA A 248 -7.06 -1.65 -1.79
CA ALA A 248 -7.99 -2.63 -2.36
C ALA A 248 -8.07 -3.91 -1.51
N PHE A 249 -6.93 -4.43 -1.04
CA PHE A 249 -6.86 -5.58 -0.14
C PHE A 249 -7.66 -5.35 1.14
N LEU A 250 -7.44 -4.22 1.82
CA LEU A 250 -8.18 -3.89 3.05
C LEU A 250 -9.68 -3.74 2.81
N LEU A 251 -10.09 -3.10 1.71
CA LEU A 251 -11.51 -2.94 1.35
C LEU A 251 -12.18 -4.29 1.10
N ASN A 252 -11.56 -5.18 0.36
CA ASN A 252 -12.09 -6.52 0.08
C ASN A 252 -12.32 -7.31 1.39
N HIS A 253 -11.44 -7.14 2.39
CA HIS A 253 -11.57 -7.82 3.69
C HIS A 253 -12.65 -7.23 4.62
N ILE A 254 -13.24 -6.10 4.26
CA ILE A 254 -14.43 -5.56 4.94
C ILE A 254 -15.70 -5.68 4.10
N GLY A 255 -15.64 -6.44 2.98
CA GLY A 255 -16.77 -6.72 2.09
C GLY A 255 -17.06 -5.63 1.07
N ILE A 256 -16.17 -4.67 0.87
CA ILE A 256 -16.26 -3.66 -0.18
C ILE A 256 -15.40 -4.11 -1.35
N GLU A 257 -16.04 -4.42 -2.47
CA GLU A 257 -15.32 -4.88 -3.66
C GLU A 257 -14.41 -3.79 -4.21
N ALA A 258 -13.12 -4.12 -4.38
CA ALA A 258 -12.11 -3.16 -4.81
C ALA A 258 -11.02 -3.82 -5.66
N LEU A 259 -10.54 -3.07 -6.65
CA LEU A 259 -9.51 -3.48 -7.62
C LEU A 259 -8.47 -2.38 -7.76
N THR A 260 -7.38 -2.71 -8.44
CA THR A 260 -6.39 -1.73 -8.89
C THR A 260 -6.63 -1.31 -10.32
N VAL A 261 -6.29 -0.07 -10.62
CA VAL A 261 -6.32 0.51 -11.97
C VAL A 261 -4.98 1.16 -12.26
N SER A 262 -4.38 0.80 -13.38
CA SER A 262 -3.15 1.40 -13.89
C SER A 262 -3.39 2.16 -15.19
N CYS A 263 -2.60 3.19 -15.44
CA CYS A 263 -2.61 3.93 -16.70
C CYS A 263 -1.26 4.57 -16.98
N ASP A 264 -0.84 4.50 -18.24
CA ASP A 264 0.26 5.30 -18.77
C ASP A 264 -0.31 6.61 -19.33
N GLY A 265 -0.12 7.70 -18.62
CA GLY A 265 -0.69 8.98 -18.97
C GLY A 265 0.33 10.08 -19.25
N GLY A 266 -0.15 11.32 -19.43
CA GLY A 266 0.66 12.49 -19.71
C GLY A 266 1.70 12.84 -18.64
N ILE A 267 1.52 12.34 -17.42
CA ILE A 267 2.44 12.54 -16.27
C ILE A 267 3.21 11.28 -15.88
N GLY A 268 3.09 10.19 -16.65
CA GLY A 268 3.81 8.93 -16.45
C GLY A 268 2.89 7.77 -16.04
N HIS A 269 3.49 6.64 -15.71
CA HIS A 269 2.78 5.49 -15.18
C HIS A 269 2.27 5.78 -13.77
N HIS A 270 1.00 5.43 -13.51
CA HIS A 270 0.39 5.56 -12.19
C HIS A 270 -0.64 4.48 -11.95
N GLU A 271 -0.78 4.06 -10.70
CA GLU A 271 -1.77 3.07 -10.26
C GLU A 271 -2.56 3.62 -9.07
N TRP A 272 -3.86 3.34 -9.05
CA TRP A 272 -4.79 3.74 -7.99
C TRP A 272 -5.85 2.66 -7.78
N THR A 273 -6.68 2.80 -6.75
CA THR A 273 -7.76 1.87 -6.42
C THR A 273 -9.06 2.29 -7.11
N MET A 274 -9.86 1.33 -7.56
CA MET A 274 -11.29 1.53 -7.77
C MET A 274 -12.09 0.63 -6.82
N PHE A 275 -13.24 1.11 -6.36
CA PHE A 275 -14.10 0.41 -5.40
C PHE A 275 -15.57 0.54 -5.78
N PHE A 276 -16.35 -0.48 -5.43
CA PHE A 276 -17.78 -0.52 -5.69
C PHE A 276 -18.54 -0.09 -4.44
N HIS A 277 -19.48 0.85 -4.59
CA HIS A 277 -20.34 1.28 -3.51
C HIS A 277 -21.70 1.72 -4.05
N ASP A 278 -22.78 1.19 -3.43
CA ASP A 278 -24.17 1.54 -3.73
C ASP A 278 -24.49 1.60 -5.23
N GLY A 279 -24.12 0.52 -5.93
CA GLY A 279 -24.42 0.32 -7.35
C GLY A 279 -23.53 1.04 -8.35
N SER A 280 -22.47 1.71 -7.91
CA SER A 280 -21.54 2.46 -8.76
C SER A 280 -20.08 2.18 -8.40
N TRP A 281 -19.21 2.29 -9.42
CA TRP A 281 -17.76 2.25 -9.23
C TRP A 281 -17.18 3.66 -9.10
N PHE A 282 -16.17 3.80 -8.27
CA PHE A 282 -15.45 5.04 -8.00
C PHE A 282 -13.95 4.79 -7.97
N PHE A 283 -13.16 5.83 -8.27
CA PHE A 283 -11.73 5.81 -8.02
C PHE A 283 -11.38 6.39 -6.65
N ALA A 284 -10.33 5.86 -6.06
CA ALA A 284 -9.67 6.40 -4.87
C ALA A 284 -8.16 6.31 -5.04
N ASP A 285 -7.46 7.40 -4.79
CA ASP A 285 -6.01 7.46 -4.95
C ASP A 285 -5.33 7.86 -3.64
N PRO A 286 -5.00 6.90 -2.78
CA PRO A 286 -4.35 7.21 -1.51
C PRO A 286 -2.97 7.85 -1.71
N THR A 287 -2.30 7.59 -2.84
CA THR A 287 -0.98 8.19 -3.12
C THR A 287 -1.06 9.70 -3.32
N TRP A 288 -2.07 10.18 -4.04
CA TRP A 288 -2.23 11.61 -4.29
C TRP A 288 -2.90 12.36 -3.14
N ASP A 289 -3.49 11.64 -2.22
CA ASP A 289 -4.06 12.17 -0.97
C ASP A 289 -3.13 12.00 0.24
N LEU A 290 -1.84 11.64 0.03
CA LEU A 290 -0.86 11.59 1.12
C LEU A 290 -0.80 12.91 1.88
N GLY A 291 -0.83 12.81 3.20
CA GLY A 291 -1.01 13.94 4.11
C GLY A 291 -2.45 14.14 4.56
N GLY A 292 -3.37 13.24 4.16
CA GLY A 292 -4.74 13.17 4.70
C GLY A 292 -5.75 14.07 4.01
N SER A 293 -5.58 14.33 2.69
CA SER A 293 -6.64 14.99 1.91
C SER A 293 -7.73 13.98 1.48
N LEU A 294 -8.83 14.47 0.93
CA LEU A 294 -9.91 13.69 0.32
C LEU A 294 -10.16 14.09 -1.13
N SER A 295 -9.18 14.75 -1.76
CA SER A 295 -9.32 15.32 -3.10
C SER A 295 -9.44 14.24 -4.18
N TYR A 296 -8.91 13.07 -3.90
CA TYR A 296 -8.87 11.93 -4.83
C TYR A 296 -9.66 10.71 -4.32
N PHE A 297 -10.55 10.89 -3.34
CA PHE A 297 -11.50 9.87 -2.91
C PHE A 297 -12.84 10.03 -3.63
N GLY A 298 -13.39 8.94 -4.18
CA GLY A 298 -14.69 8.95 -4.85
C GLY A 298 -14.71 9.75 -6.16
N ILE A 299 -13.57 9.86 -6.85
CA ILE A 299 -13.44 10.58 -8.11
C ILE A 299 -13.86 9.71 -9.30
N THR A 300 -14.08 10.36 -10.44
CA THR A 300 -14.56 9.75 -11.68
C THR A 300 -13.50 9.77 -12.79
N THR A 301 -13.82 9.16 -13.94
CA THR A 301 -12.98 9.22 -15.14
C THR A 301 -12.65 10.66 -15.55
N VAL A 302 -13.62 11.58 -15.47
CA VAL A 302 -13.42 13.00 -15.82
C VAL A 302 -12.31 13.65 -14.99
N ASN A 303 -12.22 13.30 -13.71
CA ASN A 303 -11.15 13.81 -12.84
C ASN A 303 -9.78 13.30 -13.31
N ARG A 304 -9.67 12.02 -13.70
CA ARG A 304 -8.43 11.42 -14.18
C ARG A 304 -8.03 11.93 -15.56
N GLU A 305 -8.98 12.08 -16.47
CA GLU A 305 -8.74 12.63 -17.80
C GLU A 305 -8.25 14.08 -17.74
N SER A 306 -8.73 14.85 -16.77
CA SER A 306 -8.29 16.24 -16.57
C SER A 306 -6.79 16.37 -16.26
N VAL A 307 -6.15 15.31 -15.78
CA VAL A 307 -4.71 15.23 -15.48
C VAL A 307 -3.95 14.31 -16.44
N GLY A 308 -4.60 13.89 -17.53
CA GLY A 308 -3.94 13.22 -18.66
C GLY A 308 -3.99 11.69 -18.63
N TYR A 309 -4.81 11.07 -17.77
CA TYR A 309 -5.07 9.64 -17.81
C TYR A 309 -6.37 9.36 -18.56
N LEU A 310 -6.25 8.89 -19.80
CA LEU A 310 -7.40 8.67 -20.68
C LEU A 310 -8.13 7.40 -20.26
N TYR A 311 -9.47 7.47 -20.20
CA TYR A 311 -10.31 6.35 -19.80
C TYR A 311 -10.11 5.09 -20.66
N GLU A 312 -9.92 5.24 -21.94
CA GLU A 312 -9.62 4.17 -22.90
C GLU A 312 -8.27 3.47 -22.67
N ASP A 313 -7.33 4.18 -22.00
CA ASP A 313 -6.00 3.65 -21.70
C ASP A 313 -5.87 3.06 -20.29
N MET A 314 -6.90 3.25 -19.44
CA MET A 314 -6.93 2.66 -18.10
C MET A 314 -7.08 1.14 -18.17
N ARG A 315 -6.30 0.45 -17.35
CA ARG A 315 -6.31 -1.01 -17.23
C ARG A 315 -6.59 -1.39 -15.78
N TYR A 316 -7.41 -2.41 -15.58
CA TYR A 316 -7.66 -2.94 -14.25
C TYR A 316 -6.91 -4.26 -14.05
N PHE A 317 -6.61 -4.56 -12.80
CA PHE A 317 -5.94 -5.79 -12.41
C PHE A 317 -4.64 -6.02 -13.21
N ALA A 318 -3.89 -4.94 -13.46
CA ALA A 318 -2.64 -4.89 -14.23
C ALA A 318 -2.65 -5.62 -15.59
N GLY A 319 -3.80 -6.07 -16.08
CA GLY A 319 -3.93 -6.83 -17.33
C GLY A 319 -3.84 -5.93 -18.56
N ALA A 320 -2.90 -6.21 -19.46
CA ALA A 320 -2.67 -5.42 -20.68
C ALA A 320 -3.94 -5.25 -21.55
N ASP A 321 -4.81 -6.26 -21.57
CA ASP A 321 -6.04 -6.28 -22.34
C ASP A 321 -7.30 -5.95 -21.52
N HIS A 322 -7.17 -5.76 -20.20
CA HIS A 322 -8.30 -5.53 -19.29
C HIS A 322 -8.61 -4.02 -19.19
N ARG A 323 -9.29 -3.48 -20.20
CA ARG A 323 -9.65 -2.06 -20.21
C ARG A 323 -10.80 -1.76 -19.25
N VAL A 324 -10.60 -0.73 -18.43
CA VAL A 324 -11.66 -0.24 -17.54
C VAL A 324 -12.89 0.17 -18.34
N SER A 325 -12.72 0.83 -19.50
CA SER A 325 -13.81 1.28 -20.37
C SER A 325 -14.65 0.17 -20.95
N ASP A 326 -14.15 -1.06 -21.05
CA ASP A 326 -14.87 -2.21 -21.60
C ASP A 326 -15.74 -2.91 -20.55
N ALA A 327 -15.40 -2.75 -19.26
CA ALA A 327 -16.01 -3.50 -18.16
C ALA A 327 -16.77 -2.63 -17.13
N PHE A 328 -16.37 -1.35 -16.96
CA PHE A 328 -16.87 -0.53 -15.86
C PHE A 328 -17.31 0.85 -16.34
N VAL A 329 -18.32 1.42 -15.68
CA VAL A 329 -18.77 2.81 -15.87
C VAL A 329 -18.49 3.57 -14.59
N ILE A 330 -17.64 4.61 -14.66
CA ILE A 330 -17.17 5.39 -13.49
C ILE A 330 -17.48 6.87 -13.74
N ASN A 331 -18.76 7.21 -13.62
CA ASN A 331 -19.26 8.56 -13.91
C ASN A 331 -20.21 9.11 -12.83
N ASP A 332 -20.37 8.39 -11.73
CA ASP A 332 -21.22 8.84 -10.62
C ASP A 332 -20.48 9.94 -9.82
N THR A 333 -21.13 11.08 -9.71
CA THR A 333 -20.55 12.29 -9.12
C THR A 333 -21.03 12.57 -7.68
N ARG A 334 -21.64 11.58 -7.01
CA ARG A 334 -22.20 11.77 -5.65
C ARG A 334 -21.15 12.25 -4.64
N PHE A 335 -19.88 11.91 -4.82
CA PHE A 335 -18.78 12.36 -3.98
C PHE A 335 -18.14 13.69 -4.42
N SER A 336 -18.64 14.33 -5.47
CA SER A 336 -18.05 15.58 -5.98
C SER A 336 -18.00 16.71 -4.94
N SER A 337 -18.89 16.70 -3.96
CA SER A 337 -18.92 17.66 -2.87
C SER A 337 -17.93 17.35 -1.72
N LEU A 338 -17.34 16.14 -1.68
CA LEU A 338 -16.17 15.87 -0.84
C LEU A 338 -14.93 16.59 -1.38
N ASN A 339 -14.85 16.74 -2.69
CA ASN A 339 -13.80 17.50 -3.34
C ASN A 339 -14.13 19.00 -3.24
N ILE A 340 -13.91 19.55 -2.06
CA ILE A 340 -14.34 20.89 -1.64
C ILE A 340 -13.52 22.04 -2.24
N GLY A 341 -13.10 21.94 -3.51
CA GLY A 341 -12.39 23.00 -4.22
C GLY A 341 -13.09 24.40 -4.16
N GLY A 342 -14.33 24.47 -3.72
CA GLY A 342 -15.06 25.71 -3.43
C GLY A 342 -14.84 26.25 -2.02
N TYR A 343 -14.43 25.43 -1.06
CA TYR A 343 -14.27 25.79 0.36
C TYR A 343 -12.82 26.01 0.77
N GLY A 344 -11.85 25.65 -0.07
CA GLY A 344 -10.42 25.77 0.22
C GLY A 344 -9.73 24.43 0.42
N THR A 345 -8.65 24.39 1.20
CA THR A 345 -7.90 23.19 1.50
C THR A 345 -8.40 22.56 2.78
N ILE A 346 -8.63 21.25 2.79
CA ILE A 346 -8.88 20.50 4.04
C ILE A 346 -7.58 20.54 4.85
N ASP A 347 -7.66 21.10 6.05
CA ASP A 347 -6.56 21.12 7.00
C ASP A 347 -6.50 19.81 7.78
N ASN A 348 -7.66 19.39 8.28
CA ASN A 348 -7.87 18.08 8.88
C ASN A 348 -9.36 17.70 8.81
N TYR A 349 -9.63 16.42 9.04
CA TYR A 349 -11.00 15.92 9.19
C TYR A 349 -11.06 14.81 10.23
N ASP A 350 -12.25 14.63 10.78
CA ASP A 350 -12.57 13.57 11.74
C ASP A 350 -13.92 12.95 11.42
N PHE A 351 -14.23 11.82 12.06
CA PHE A 351 -15.45 11.07 11.81
C PHE A 351 -16.37 11.10 13.02
N ASP A 352 -17.66 11.35 12.76
CA ASP A 352 -18.73 11.05 13.70
C ASP A 352 -19.29 9.66 13.34
N TYR A 353 -18.80 8.64 14.03
CA TYR A 353 -19.12 7.25 13.77
C TYR A 353 -20.59 6.91 14.01
N ASP A 354 -21.22 7.55 15.00
CA ASP A 354 -22.61 7.29 15.36
C ASP A 354 -23.60 7.84 14.31
N ASN A 355 -23.24 8.95 13.66
CA ASN A 355 -24.09 9.62 12.70
C ASN A 355 -23.64 9.44 11.24
N ASN A 356 -22.54 8.73 10.98
CA ASN A 356 -21.92 8.55 9.66
C ASN A 356 -21.61 9.90 8.97
N LEU A 357 -20.95 10.80 9.69
CA LEU A 357 -20.57 12.12 9.19
C LEU A 357 -19.05 12.25 9.08
N ILE A 358 -18.61 13.11 8.17
CA ILE A 358 -17.25 13.63 8.14
C ILE A 358 -17.30 15.08 8.62
N VAL A 359 -16.49 15.41 9.61
CA VAL A 359 -16.31 16.78 10.13
C VAL A 359 -14.97 17.29 9.60
N MET A 360 -15.00 18.18 8.62
CA MET A 360 -13.81 18.71 7.94
C MET A 360 -13.54 20.14 8.42
N ASN A 361 -12.30 20.40 8.83
CA ASN A 361 -11.81 21.74 9.04
C ASN A 361 -11.06 22.21 7.78
N CYS A 362 -11.54 23.28 7.19
CA CYS A 362 -11.06 23.77 5.91
C CYS A 362 -10.50 25.18 6.07
N LEU A 363 -9.35 25.42 5.43
CA LEU A 363 -8.80 26.75 5.28
C LEU A 363 -9.44 27.42 4.06
N SER A 364 -10.40 28.32 4.27
CA SER A 364 -11.08 29.05 3.21
C SER A 364 -10.36 30.36 2.90
N TYR A 365 -10.33 30.72 1.62
CA TYR A 365 -9.81 32.01 1.15
C TYR A 365 -10.96 32.90 0.68
N SER A 366 -11.10 34.06 1.28
CA SER A 366 -12.05 35.06 0.86
C SER A 366 -11.36 36.40 0.54
N SER A 367 -12.10 37.34 -0.04
CA SER A 367 -11.59 38.69 -0.30
C SER A 367 -11.19 39.45 0.97
N SER A 368 -11.60 38.99 2.14
CA SER A 368 -11.27 39.55 3.48
C SER A 368 -10.05 38.84 4.12
N GLY A 369 -9.50 37.77 3.51
CA GLY A 369 -8.37 37.04 4.02
C GLY A 369 -8.64 35.53 4.18
N TYR A 370 -7.74 34.84 4.89
CA TYR A 370 -7.90 33.42 5.24
C TYR A 370 -8.82 33.33 6.48
N GLY A 371 -9.68 32.31 6.45
CA GLY A 371 -10.52 31.92 7.58
C GLY A 371 -10.66 30.43 7.66
N ASN A 372 -10.85 29.89 8.85
CA ASN A 372 -11.19 28.49 9.03
C ASN A 372 -12.70 28.34 8.98
N ILE A 373 -13.18 27.34 8.27
CA ILE A 373 -14.59 26.93 8.27
C ILE A 373 -14.66 25.44 8.64
N THR A 374 -15.72 25.06 9.32
CA THR A 374 -16.03 23.65 9.56
C THR A 374 -17.13 23.24 8.59
N VAL A 375 -16.91 22.17 7.86
CA VAL A 375 -17.85 21.59 6.91
C VAL A 375 -18.21 20.20 7.42
N ILE A 376 -19.50 19.94 7.59
CA ILE A 376 -20.02 18.62 7.97
C ILE A 376 -20.63 17.98 6.73
N TYR A 377 -20.09 16.82 6.35
CA TYR A 377 -20.56 16.05 5.21
C TYR A 377 -21.30 14.80 5.69
N ASP A 378 -22.52 14.63 5.21
CA ASP A 378 -23.37 13.47 5.51
C ASP A 378 -23.17 12.38 4.46
N LEU A 379 -22.64 11.24 4.91
CA LEU A 379 -22.36 10.07 4.08
C LEU A 379 -23.61 9.27 3.69
N ALA A 380 -24.76 9.50 4.36
CA ALA A 380 -26.01 8.87 4.00
C ALA A 380 -26.72 9.60 2.85
N THR A 381 -26.54 10.91 2.76
CA THR A 381 -27.18 11.77 1.75
C THR A 381 -26.21 12.27 0.69
N TYR A 382 -24.89 12.09 0.88
CA TYR A 382 -23.81 12.60 0.03
C TYR A 382 -23.85 14.12 -0.13
N THR A 383 -24.20 14.84 0.93
CA THR A 383 -24.34 16.30 0.92
C THR A 383 -23.67 16.94 2.11
N ILE A 384 -23.39 18.24 1.97
CA ILE A 384 -22.99 19.07 3.09
C ILE A 384 -24.23 19.28 3.99
N ALA A 385 -24.12 18.82 5.25
CA ALA A 385 -25.18 18.91 6.24
C ALA A 385 -25.14 20.24 7.01
N ASP A 386 -23.93 20.79 7.26
CA ASP A 386 -23.74 22.08 7.95
C ASP A 386 -22.41 22.72 7.50
N GLU A 387 -22.39 24.06 7.63
CA GLU A 387 -21.24 24.89 7.29
C GLU A 387 -21.18 26.07 8.29
N SER A 388 -20.11 26.18 9.07
CA SER A 388 -19.96 27.19 10.14
C SER A 388 -18.56 27.81 10.23
#